data_46db773ededa3d48e491881ff0c069cd
#
_entry.id   46db773ededa3d48e491881ff0c069cd
#
_cell.length_a   1.000
_cell.length_b   1.000
_cell.length_c   1.000
_cell.angle_alpha   90.00
_cell.angle_beta   90.00
_cell.angle_gamma   90.00
#
_symmetry.space_group_name_H-M   'P 1'
#
loop_
_entity.id
_entity.type
_entity.pdbx_description
1 polymer ?
#
loop_
_entity_poly.entity_id
_entity_poly.type
_entity_poly.pdbx_seq_one_letter_code
_entity_poly.pdbx_strand_id
1 'polypeptide(L)'
;MRVSTGLAKLDALLGGGLLPGTLTVVYGATGIGKTHLGLTFVNHGRVADGARGLVLDMNGRGDSQQHDEYAARLFQWALRPWGHTVTPMADPYPPSGEMEAFYSNALRWVGRVRDFQVPTPDGGAEFDWNWKASYHHALYTVRPFLYFHFAAGTRRVMVDGVEPMDAPADSIQFFMFDELYRKTIHRDAETLGMEICLPVPKHREFIDAHRYDHRAITTLLLVTTEETRLEDLLARKVAMGDLGATANTIIAMGSERVGHRVARMLSIVKHRGSAMSDEIVEYRITADGLVLTG
;
A
#
# COMPACT_ATOMS: atom_id res chain seq x y z
N MET A 1 21.03 2.87 -4.39
CA MET A 1 20.85 2.52 -2.97
C MET A 1 19.59 1.67 -2.87
N ARG A 2 19.55 0.62 -2.05
CA ARG A 2 18.35 -0.21 -1.84
C ARG A 2 17.49 0.35 -0.73
N VAL A 3 16.22 0.03 -0.75
CA VAL A 3 15.25 0.43 0.28
C VAL A 3 15.03 -0.76 1.22
N SER A 4 15.45 -0.62 2.47
CA SER A 4 15.27 -1.68 3.48
C SER A 4 13.79 -1.91 3.76
N THR A 5 13.40 -3.17 3.91
CA THR A 5 12.07 -3.56 4.39
C THR A 5 11.86 -3.30 5.89
N GLY A 6 12.94 -3.02 6.61
CA GLY A 6 12.97 -2.99 8.07
C GLY A 6 13.24 -4.35 8.72
N LEU A 7 13.42 -5.40 7.91
CA LEU A 7 13.72 -6.77 8.34
C LEU A 7 15.03 -7.21 7.67
N ALA A 8 16.12 -7.18 8.40
CA ALA A 8 17.47 -7.42 7.86
C ALA A 8 17.58 -8.74 7.09
N LYS A 9 16.92 -9.81 7.59
CA LYS A 9 16.92 -11.09 6.89
C LYS A 9 16.13 -11.04 5.57
N LEU A 10 14.98 -10.36 5.53
CA LEU A 10 14.23 -10.18 4.28
C LEU A 10 15.02 -9.33 3.29
N ASP A 11 15.71 -8.31 3.76
CA ASP A 11 16.59 -7.50 2.91
C ASP A 11 17.72 -8.35 2.31
N ALA A 12 18.32 -9.24 3.10
CA ALA A 12 19.34 -10.18 2.60
C ALA A 12 18.79 -11.10 1.51
N LEU A 13 17.58 -11.66 1.67
CA LEU A 13 16.91 -12.49 0.67
C LEU A 13 16.62 -11.72 -0.62
N LEU A 14 16.40 -10.41 -0.52
CA LEU A 14 16.17 -9.49 -1.63
C LEU A 14 17.47 -8.90 -2.22
N GLY A 15 18.63 -9.46 -1.87
CA GLY A 15 19.91 -8.94 -2.35
C GLY A 15 20.23 -7.52 -1.86
N GLY A 16 19.79 -7.19 -0.64
CA GLY A 16 20.03 -5.91 0.03
C GLY A 16 18.80 -5.02 0.16
N GLY A 17 17.61 -5.52 -0.12
CA GLY A 17 16.35 -4.78 0.01
C GLY A 17 15.66 -4.49 -1.33
N LEU A 18 14.60 -3.71 -1.27
CA LEU A 18 13.76 -3.35 -2.41
C LEU A 18 14.45 -2.34 -3.34
N LEU A 19 14.07 -2.34 -4.61
CA LEU A 19 14.47 -1.28 -5.53
C LEU A 19 13.65 0.00 -5.24
N PRO A 20 14.30 1.18 -5.16
CA PRO A 20 13.58 2.43 -4.96
C PRO A 20 12.62 2.69 -6.12
N GLY A 21 11.51 3.37 -5.83
CA GLY A 21 10.53 3.74 -6.84
C GLY A 21 9.76 2.58 -7.45
N THR A 22 9.73 1.41 -6.80
CA THR A 22 9.04 0.24 -7.36
C THR A 22 7.87 -0.22 -6.51
N LEU A 23 7.00 -1.01 -7.15
CA LEU A 23 5.89 -1.68 -6.51
C LEU A 23 6.32 -3.07 -6.03
N THR A 24 6.08 -3.33 -4.75
CA THR A 24 6.14 -4.67 -4.15
C THR A 24 4.73 -5.11 -3.80
N VAL A 25 4.34 -6.30 -4.21
CA VAL A 25 3.07 -6.92 -3.84
C VAL A 25 3.32 -8.04 -2.85
N VAL A 26 2.58 -8.04 -1.74
CA VAL A 26 2.64 -9.06 -0.70
C VAL A 26 1.31 -9.81 -0.66
N TYR A 27 1.36 -11.09 -0.93
CA TYR A 27 0.19 -11.97 -0.88
C TYR A 27 0.12 -12.79 0.37
N GLY A 28 -1.08 -13.11 0.78
CA GLY A 28 -1.32 -14.11 1.80
C GLY A 28 -2.70 -14.01 2.43
N ALA A 29 -3.13 -15.05 3.10
CA ALA A 29 -4.42 -15.13 3.77
C ALA A 29 -4.57 -14.06 4.87
N THR A 30 -5.81 -13.85 5.31
CA THR A 30 -6.11 -13.02 6.49
C THR A 30 -5.38 -13.56 7.72
N GLY A 31 -4.81 -12.67 8.54
CA GLY A 31 -4.10 -13.02 9.79
C GLY A 31 -2.71 -13.61 9.60
N ILE A 32 -2.19 -13.70 8.37
CA ILE A 32 -0.85 -14.24 8.11
C ILE A 32 0.29 -13.29 8.54
N GLY A 33 0.03 -11.99 8.68
CA GLY A 33 1.01 -11.00 9.14
C GLY A 33 1.42 -9.94 8.11
N LYS A 34 0.70 -9.82 7.00
CA LYS A 34 0.99 -8.81 5.97
C LYS A 34 1.03 -7.39 6.53
N THR A 35 0.04 -7.03 7.35
CA THR A 35 -0.05 -5.70 7.99
C THR A 35 1.16 -5.43 8.89
N HIS A 36 1.67 -6.44 9.63
CA HIS A 36 2.90 -6.29 10.42
C HIS A 36 4.12 -5.98 9.53
N LEU A 37 4.25 -6.69 8.40
CA LEU A 37 5.32 -6.41 7.42
C LEU A 37 5.20 -5.00 6.86
N GLY A 38 4.00 -4.60 6.45
CA GLY A 38 3.74 -3.27 5.90
C GLY A 38 4.04 -2.15 6.90
N LEU A 39 3.57 -2.28 8.14
CA LEU A 39 3.85 -1.30 9.20
C LEU A 39 5.34 -1.24 9.56
N THR A 40 6.04 -2.37 9.57
CA THR A 40 7.50 -2.41 9.76
C THR A 40 8.20 -1.61 8.66
N PHE A 41 7.81 -1.83 7.40
CA PHE A 41 8.37 -1.13 6.24
C PHE A 41 8.19 0.38 6.33
N VAL A 42 6.97 0.86 6.60
CA VAL A 42 6.70 2.31 6.65
C VAL A 42 7.28 2.99 7.89
N ASN A 43 7.30 2.30 9.04
CA ASN A 43 7.92 2.82 10.25
C ASN A 43 9.46 2.92 10.12
N HIS A 44 10.08 1.96 9.42
CA HIS A 44 11.54 1.98 9.19
C HIS A 44 11.99 3.22 8.40
N GLY A 45 11.11 3.81 7.60
CA GLY A 45 11.37 5.05 6.88
C GLY A 45 11.78 6.21 7.78
N ARG A 46 11.32 6.26 9.02
CA ARG A 46 11.74 7.27 10.00
C ARG A 46 13.25 7.23 10.26
N VAL A 47 13.82 6.04 10.29
CA VAL A 47 15.27 5.86 10.51
C VAL A 47 16.07 6.00 9.23
N ALA A 48 15.54 5.45 8.12
CA ALA A 48 16.26 5.38 6.84
C ALA A 48 16.10 6.64 5.98
N ASP A 49 14.92 7.24 5.98
CA ASP A 49 14.54 8.33 5.06
C ASP A 49 14.31 9.67 5.80
N GLY A 50 14.40 9.66 7.14
CA GLY A 50 14.08 10.84 7.97
C GLY A 50 12.59 11.12 8.14
N ALA A 51 11.71 10.36 7.47
CA ALA A 51 10.26 10.50 7.58
C ALA A 51 9.59 9.11 7.60
N ARG A 52 8.56 8.96 8.43
CA ARG A 52 7.73 7.75 8.42
C ARG A 52 6.96 7.66 7.12
N GLY A 53 6.63 6.43 6.71
CA GLY A 53 5.82 6.20 5.53
C GLY A 53 4.33 6.44 5.78
N LEU A 54 3.54 6.27 4.71
CA LEU A 54 2.10 6.44 4.70
C LEU A 54 1.38 5.10 4.70
N VAL A 55 0.24 5.05 5.37
CA VAL A 55 -0.67 3.91 5.39
C VAL A 55 -1.98 4.30 4.71
N LEU A 56 -2.33 3.58 3.64
CA LEU A 56 -3.61 3.70 2.95
C LEU A 56 -4.42 2.42 3.20
N ASP A 57 -5.60 2.58 3.79
CA ASP A 57 -6.52 1.47 4.06
C ASP A 57 -7.61 1.42 2.99
N MET A 58 -7.63 0.32 2.24
CA MET A 58 -8.64 0.03 1.22
C MET A 58 -9.67 -1.00 1.71
N ASN A 59 -9.68 -1.35 3.00
CA ASN A 59 -10.59 -2.34 3.53
C ASN A 59 -12.02 -1.80 3.60
N GLY A 60 -12.90 -2.35 2.78
CA GLY A 60 -14.31 -1.95 2.69
C GLY A 60 -15.22 -2.51 3.78
N ARG A 61 -14.74 -3.41 4.65
CA ARG A 61 -15.61 -4.16 5.58
C ARG A 61 -15.92 -3.45 6.90
N GLY A 62 -15.27 -2.35 7.22
CA GLY A 62 -15.52 -1.62 8.47
C GLY A 62 -14.88 -2.22 9.73
N ASP A 63 -14.52 -3.49 9.73
CA ASP A 63 -13.69 -4.15 10.71
C ASP A 63 -12.22 -3.88 10.37
N SER A 64 -11.83 -2.63 10.57
CA SER A 64 -10.51 -2.16 10.20
C SER A 64 -9.42 -3.07 10.75
N GLN A 65 -8.33 -3.14 10.03
CA GLN A 65 -7.15 -3.91 10.44
C GLN A 65 -6.46 -3.33 11.68
N GLN A 66 -7.09 -2.39 12.40
CA GLN A 66 -6.53 -1.76 13.61
C GLN A 66 -5.08 -1.30 13.42
N HIS A 67 -4.78 -0.68 12.27
CA HIS A 67 -3.44 -0.20 11.96
C HIS A 67 -2.86 0.71 13.03
N ASP A 68 -3.68 1.54 13.64
CA ASP A 68 -3.34 2.45 14.72
C ASP A 68 -2.93 1.71 16.00
N GLU A 69 -3.69 0.68 16.40
CA GLU A 69 -3.33 -0.16 17.55
C GLU A 69 -2.03 -0.93 17.32
N TYR A 70 -1.86 -1.50 16.10
CA TYR A 70 -0.62 -2.20 15.76
C TYR A 70 0.57 -1.26 15.71
N ALA A 71 0.44 -0.07 15.11
CA ALA A 71 1.49 0.93 15.05
C ALA A 71 1.87 1.45 16.43
N ALA A 72 0.88 1.70 17.29
CA ALA A 72 1.11 2.13 18.67
C ALA A 72 1.83 1.05 19.48
N ARG A 73 1.37 -0.20 19.41
CA ARG A 73 1.93 -1.32 20.15
C ARG A 73 3.35 -1.70 19.70
N LEU A 74 3.57 -1.80 18.38
CA LEU A 74 4.83 -2.28 17.82
C LEU A 74 5.91 -1.21 17.78
N PHE A 75 5.53 0.05 17.57
CA PHE A 75 6.49 1.11 17.24
C PHE A 75 6.31 2.37 18.06
N GLN A 76 5.42 2.37 19.06
CA GLN A 76 5.04 3.56 19.82
C GLN A 76 4.68 4.73 18.87
N TRP A 77 4.00 4.40 17.79
CA TRP A 77 3.65 5.31 16.74
C TRP A 77 2.14 5.53 16.70
N ALA A 78 1.69 6.73 17.10
CA ALA A 78 0.32 7.14 16.95
C ALA A 78 0.04 7.51 15.50
N LEU A 79 -0.69 6.65 14.78
CA LEU A 79 -1.21 6.99 13.48
C LEU A 79 -2.32 8.03 13.61
N ARG A 80 -2.26 9.08 12.82
CA ARG A 80 -3.30 10.10 12.78
C ARG A 80 -4.18 9.87 11.54
N PRO A 81 -5.48 9.58 11.70
CA PRO A 81 -6.36 9.48 10.56
C PRO A 81 -6.49 10.86 9.90
N TRP A 82 -6.41 10.91 8.58
CA TRP A 82 -6.78 12.11 7.87
C TRP A 82 -8.29 12.32 7.98
N GLY A 83 -8.69 13.48 8.52
CA GLY A 83 -10.10 13.87 8.59
C GLY A 83 -10.66 14.13 7.20
N HIS A 84 -11.90 13.65 6.95
CA HIS A 84 -12.62 13.79 5.68
C HIS A 84 -13.05 15.22 5.32
N THR A 85 -12.73 16.22 6.12
CA THR A 85 -12.95 17.61 5.77
C THR A 85 -11.85 18.07 4.83
N VAL A 86 -12.02 17.76 3.56
CA VAL A 86 -11.38 18.55 2.51
C VAL A 86 -12.04 19.91 2.55
N THR A 87 -11.54 20.79 3.37
CA THR A 87 -11.78 22.21 3.15
C THR A 87 -11.20 22.50 1.78
N PRO A 88 -11.97 23.07 0.84
CA PRO A 88 -11.42 23.56 -0.42
C PRO A 88 -10.22 24.41 -0.03
N MET A 89 -9.05 24.06 -0.50
CA MET A 89 -7.76 24.52 0.02
C MET A 89 -7.64 26.03 -0.06
N ALA A 90 -8.09 26.73 0.96
CA ALA A 90 -7.76 28.14 1.16
C ALA A 90 -6.25 28.30 1.49
N ASP A 91 -5.66 27.30 2.12
CA ASP A 91 -4.22 27.18 2.33
C ASP A 91 -3.76 25.74 2.08
N PRO A 92 -3.06 25.46 0.97
CA PRO A 92 -2.57 24.12 0.65
C PRO A 92 -1.39 23.68 1.52
N TYR A 93 -0.92 24.54 2.42
CA TYR A 93 0.24 24.25 3.22
C TYR A 93 -0.20 23.61 4.54
N PRO A 94 0.18 22.35 4.80
CA PRO A 94 0.07 21.85 6.15
C PRO A 94 0.89 22.74 7.09
N PRO A 95 0.41 22.95 8.34
CA PRO A 95 1.18 23.68 9.33
C PRO A 95 2.59 23.11 9.41
N SER A 96 3.58 23.97 9.32
CA SER A 96 4.98 23.58 9.41
C SER A 96 5.22 22.82 10.71
N GLY A 97 5.73 21.60 10.63
CA GLY A 97 6.13 20.77 11.76
C GLY A 97 5.21 19.61 12.14
N GLU A 98 4.01 19.46 11.56
CA GLU A 98 3.06 18.41 11.94
C GLU A 98 2.90 17.28 10.90
N MET A 99 3.78 17.18 9.92
CA MET A 99 3.70 16.13 8.88
C MET A 99 4.26 14.77 9.36
N GLU A 100 4.01 14.41 10.60
CA GLU A 100 4.17 13.02 11.00
C GLU A 100 3.06 12.18 10.37
N ALA A 101 3.46 11.11 9.74
CA ALA A 101 2.68 10.15 9.00
C ALA A 101 1.19 10.07 9.37
N PHE A 102 0.35 10.43 8.41
CA PHE A 102 -1.08 10.29 8.55
C PHE A 102 -1.54 8.95 7.99
N TYR A 103 -2.54 8.39 8.61
CA TYR A 103 -3.30 7.27 8.11
C TYR A 103 -4.46 7.80 7.26
N SER A 104 -4.58 7.37 6.02
CA SER A 104 -5.74 7.68 5.21
C SER A 104 -6.57 6.44 4.96
N ASN A 105 -7.83 6.49 5.35
CA ASN A 105 -8.84 5.52 4.99
C ASN A 105 -9.78 6.05 3.88
N ALA A 106 -9.36 7.09 3.16
CA ALA A 106 -10.17 7.69 2.10
C ALA A 106 -10.50 6.70 0.97
N LEU A 107 -9.74 5.62 0.83
CA LEU A 107 -10.00 4.54 -0.12
C LEU A 107 -10.90 3.42 0.43
N ARG A 108 -11.36 3.51 1.68
CA ARG A 108 -12.17 2.51 2.36
C ARG A 108 -13.51 2.18 1.68
N TRP A 109 -14.02 3.08 0.87
CA TRP A 109 -15.33 2.97 0.24
C TRP A 109 -15.33 2.21 -1.08
N VAL A 110 -14.22 1.59 -1.44
CA VAL A 110 -14.11 0.93 -2.73
C VAL A 110 -14.33 -0.56 -2.57
N GLY A 111 -15.55 -0.95 -2.79
CA GLY A 111 -15.99 -2.33 -2.82
C GLY A 111 -15.64 -3.05 -4.12
N ARG A 112 -16.17 -4.24 -4.27
CA ARG A 112 -16.08 -5.05 -5.49
C ARG A 112 -17.05 -4.49 -6.54
N VAL A 113 -16.79 -4.72 -7.82
CA VAL A 113 -17.71 -4.31 -8.91
C VAL A 113 -19.14 -4.77 -8.65
N ARG A 114 -19.32 -5.99 -8.14
CA ARG A 114 -20.64 -6.54 -7.79
C ARG A 114 -21.38 -5.78 -6.68
N ASP A 115 -20.66 -5.06 -5.82
CA ASP A 115 -21.27 -4.27 -4.74
C ASP A 115 -21.94 -2.99 -5.28
N PHE A 116 -21.69 -2.68 -6.55
CA PHE A 116 -22.30 -1.58 -7.31
C PHE A 116 -23.30 -2.06 -8.35
N GLN A 117 -23.77 -3.28 -8.25
CA GLN A 117 -24.86 -3.79 -9.11
C GLN A 117 -26.21 -3.44 -8.50
N VAL A 118 -27.06 -2.79 -9.31
CA VAL A 118 -28.42 -2.44 -8.94
C VAL A 118 -29.37 -3.43 -9.62
N PRO A 119 -30.31 -4.06 -8.90
CA PRO A 119 -31.30 -4.93 -9.51
C PRO A 119 -32.11 -4.21 -10.58
N THR A 120 -32.26 -4.83 -11.74
CA THR A 120 -33.12 -4.32 -12.83
C THR A 120 -34.52 -4.93 -12.77
N PRO A 121 -35.57 -4.27 -13.29
CA PRO A 121 -36.95 -4.75 -13.22
C PRO A 121 -37.19 -6.12 -13.89
N ASP A 122 -36.33 -6.51 -14.81
CA ASP A 122 -36.35 -7.80 -15.52
C ASP A 122 -35.62 -8.93 -14.77
N GLY A 123 -35.16 -8.65 -13.53
CA GLY A 123 -34.43 -9.60 -12.68
C GLY A 123 -32.95 -9.73 -12.99
N GLY A 124 -32.42 -8.85 -13.84
CA GLY A 124 -30.97 -8.70 -14.08
C GLY A 124 -30.31 -7.81 -13.04
N ALA A 125 -29.07 -7.47 -13.30
CA ALA A 125 -28.33 -6.48 -12.53
C ALA A 125 -27.60 -5.53 -13.47
N GLU A 126 -27.74 -4.24 -13.22
CA GLU A 126 -27.05 -3.18 -13.94
C GLU A 126 -25.99 -2.57 -13.04
N PHE A 127 -24.87 -2.17 -13.64
CA PHE A 127 -23.78 -1.54 -12.91
C PHE A 127 -24.15 -0.10 -12.54
N ASP A 128 -24.09 0.25 -11.24
CA ASP A 128 -24.32 1.62 -10.78
C ASP A 128 -23.16 2.54 -11.22
N TRP A 129 -23.38 3.30 -12.27
CA TRP A 129 -22.41 4.27 -12.77
C TRP A 129 -22.12 5.45 -11.83
N ASN A 130 -22.87 5.59 -10.73
CA ASN A 130 -22.60 6.61 -9.71
C ASN A 130 -21.35 6.30 -8.89
N TRP A 131 -20.84 5.06 -8.93
CA TRP A 131 -19.58 4.71 -8.29
C TRP A 131 -18.43 5.63 -8.72
N LYS A 132 -18.48 6.16 -9.96
CA LYS A 132 -17.47 7.10 -10.47
C LYS A 132 -17.39 8.37 -9.64
N ALA A 133 -18.51 8.86 -9.10
CA ALA A 133 -18.52 10.05 -8.26
C ALA A 133 -17.77 9.78 -6.93
N SER A 134 -18.05 8.64 -6.28
CA SER A 134 -17.35 8.21 -5.07
C SER A 134 -15.86 7.96 -5.33
N TYR A 135 -15.54 7.37 -6.45
CA TYR A 135 -14.18 7.14 -6.91
C TYR A 135 -13.41 8.45 -7.12
N HIS A 136 -13.97 9.37 -7.87
CA HIS A 136 -13.34 10.68 -8.09
C HIS A 136 -13.17 11.44 -6.78
N HIS A 137 -14.15 11.40 -5.89
CA HIS A 137 -14.05 12.04 -4.58
C HIS A 137 -12.91 11.42 -3.74
N ALA A 138 -12.78 10.10 -3.71
CA ALA A 138 -11.69 9.41 -3.01
C ALA A 138 -10.33 9.80 -3.59
N LEU A 139 -10.18 9.82 -4.91
CA LEU A 139 -8.94 10.27 -5.56
C LEU A 139 -8.63 11.74 -5.27
N TYR A 140 -9.62 12.61 -5.34
CA TYR A 140 -9.45 14.04 -5.03
C TYR A 140 -8.94 14.27 -3.61
N THR A 141 -9.38 13.44 -2.66
CA THR A 141 -8.93 13.52 -1.27
C THR A 141 -7.51 12.96 -1.08
N VAL A 142 -7.22 11.83 -1.70
CA VAL A 142 -5.94 11.12 -1.48
C VAL A 142 -4.78 11.77 -2.24
N ARG A 143 -5.02 12.34 -3.41
CA ARG A 143 -3.94 12.94 -4.23
C ARG A 143 -3.24 14.12 -3.53
N PRO A 144 -3.94 15.13 -2.99
CA PRO A 144 -3.28 16.20 -2.21
C PRO A 144 -2.56 15.65 -0.97
N PHE A 145 -3.18 14.72 -0.25
CA PHE A 145 -2.58 14.06 0.90
C PHE A 145 -1.22 13.46 0.54
N LEU A 146 -1.14 12.64 -0.51
CA LEU A 146 0.11 12.03 -0.96
C LEU A 146 1.13 13.08 -1.40
N TYR A 147 0.70 14.04 -2.22
CA TYR A 147 1.58 15.08 -2.73
C TYR A 147 2.32 15.84 -1.63
N PHE A 148 1.59 16.33 -0.62
CA PHE A 148 2.19 17.08 0.47
C PHE A 148 3.12 16.24 1.33
N HIS A 149 2.78 14.96 1.55
CA HIS A 149 3.67 14.05 2.26
C HIS A 149 4.95 13.75 1.49
N PHE A 150 4.86 13.58 0.17
CA PHE A 150 6.05 13.39 -0.68
C PHE A 150 6.91 14.65 -0.73
N ALA A 151 6.29 15.82 -0.84
CA ALA A 151 6.96 17.11 -0.75
C ALA A 151 7.70 17.31 0.60
N ALA A 152 7.14 16.77 1.68
CA ALA A 152 7.75 16.78 3.02
C ALA A 152 8.80 15.67 3.26
N GLY A 153 9.11 14.85 2.25
CA GLY A 153 10.19 13.87 2.35
C GLY A 153 9.77 12.42 2.52
N THR A 154 8.48 12.09 2.63
CA THR A 154 8.00 10.70 2.70
C THR A 154 8.32 9.94 1.41
N ARG A 155 8.87 8.73 1.55
CA ARG A 155 9.30 7.90 0.41
C ARG A 155 8.74 6.48 0.43
N ARG A 156 7.89 6.15 1.41
CA ARG A 156 7.32 4.81 1.60
C ARG A 156 5.81 4.88 1.71
N VAL A 157 5.13 4.04 0.95
CA VAL A 157 3.66 3.93 0.96
C VAL A 157 3.31 2.46 1.19
N MET A 158 2.44 2.20 2.15
CA MET A 158 1.79 0.92 2.36
C MET A 158 0.31 1.07 1.99
N VAL A 159 -0.19 0.16 1.17
CA VAL A 159 -1.61 0.05 0.83
C VAL A 159 -2.10 -1.29 1.33
N ASP A 160 -3.06 -1.30 2.26
CA ASP A 160 -3.63 -2.52 2.85
C ASP A 160 -5.13 -2.61 2.58
N GLY A 161 -5.66 -3.83 2.67
CA GLY A 161 -7.08 -4.08 2.53
C GLY A 161 -7.56 -4.39 1.11
N VAL A 162 -6.67 -4.69 0.17
CA VAL A 162 -7.06 -5.23 -1.13
C VAL A 162 -7.43 -6.70 -0.98
N GLU A 163 -8.65 -7.02 -1.36
CA GLU A 163 -9.22 -8.37 -1.23
C GLU A 163 -9.06 -9.20 -2.50
N PRO A 164 -9.04 -10.54 -2.36
CA PRO A 164 -8.96 -11.42 -3.50
C PRO A 164 -10.22 -11.35 -4.34
N MET A 165 -10.03 -11.50 -5.64
CA MET A 165 -11.10 -11.62 -6.62
C MET A 165 -10.77 -12.79 -7.53
N ASP A 166 -11.81 -13.49 -7.99
CA ASP A 166 -11.66 -14.53 -9.00
C ASP A 166 -11.05 -14.00 -10.28
N ALA A 167 -11.39 -12.74 -10.62
CA ALA A 167 -10.76 -11.99 -11.68
C ALA A 167 -10.33 -10.60 -11.17
N PRO A 168 -9.04 -10.26 -11.14
CA PRO A 168 -8.56 -8.95 -10.71
C PRO A 168 -9.14 -7.79 -11.51
N ALA A 169 -9.43 -8.01 -12.80
CA ALA A 169 -10.09 -7.02 -13.66
C ALA A 169 -11.45 -6.55 -13.12
N ASP A 170 -12.12 -7.37 -12.29
CA ASP A 170 -13.43 -7.07 -11.72
C ASP A 170 -13.31 -6.33 -10.37
N SER A 171 -12.09 -6.11 -9.89
CA SER A 171 -11.86 -5.42 -8.64
C SER A 171 -11.71 -3.92 -8.85
N ILE A 172 -12.68 -3.15 -8.36
CA ILE A 172 -12.56 -1.69 -8.28
C ILE A 172 -11.36 -1.28 -7.44
N GLN A 173 -11.01 -2.03 -6.40
CA GLN A 173 -9.84 -1.78 -5.57
C GLN A 173 -8.54 -1.82 -6.37
N PHE A 174 -8.37 -2.81 -7.25
CA PHE A 174 -7.22 -2.87 -8.14
C PHE A 174 -7.20 -1.73 -9.14
N PHE A 175 -8.34 -1.40 -9.73
CA PHE A 175 -8.45 -0.27 -10.64
C PHE A 175 -8.08 1.05 -9.96
N MET A 176 -8.62 1.31 -8.77
CA MET A 176 -8.27 2.52 -8.01
C MET A 176 -6.82 2.57 -7.61
N PHE A 177 -6.27 1.44 -7.19
CA PHE A 177 -4.86 1.37 -6.84
C PHE A 177 -3.98 1.66 -8.07
N ASP A 178 -4.30 1.08 -9.23
CA ASP A 178 -3.54 1.31 -10.46
C ASP A 178 -3.57 2.79 -10.87
N GLU A 179 -4.75 3.40 -10.83
CA GLU A 179 -4.92 4.83 -11.09
C GLU A 179 -4.14 5.70 -10.09
N LEU A 180 -4.22 5.38 -8.79
CA LEU A 180 -3.48 6.07 -7.75
C LEU A 180 -1.97 5.92 -7.94
N TYR A 181 -1.52 4.72 -8.23
CA TYR A 181 -0.11 4.41 -8.43
C TYR A 181 0.46 5.16 -9.64
N ARG A 182 -0.18 5.05 -10.81
CA ARG A 182 0.30 5.68 -12.04
C ARG A 182 0.11 7.20 -12.05
N LYS A 183 -1.05 7.70 -11.59
CA LYS A 183 -1.42 9.11 -11.72
C LYS A 183 -1.03 9.97 -10.52
N THR A 184 -0.58 9.36 -9.43
CA THR A 184 -0.23 10.10 -8.23
C THR A 184 1.15 9.70 -7.70
N ILE A 185 1.36 8.44 -7.32
CA ILE A 185 2.61 8.00 -6.71
C ILE A 185 3.78 8.09 -7.69
N HIS A 186 3.56 7.68 -8.93
CA HIS A 186 4.56 7.74 -10.02
C HIS A 186 4.41 8.96 -10.93
N ARG A 187 3.61 9.94 -10.52
CA ARG A 187 3.48 11.20 -11.26
C ARG A 187 4.64 12.13 -10.93
N ASP A 188 5.15 12.81 -11.93
CA ASP A 188 6.13 13.88 -11.76
C ASP A 188 5.64 14.94 -10.77
N ALA A 189 6.51 15.35 -9.81
CA ALA A 189 6.14 16.22 -8.71
C ALA A 189 5.62 17.59 -9.15
N GLU A 190 6.23 18.17 -10.18
CA GLU A 190 5.80 19.47 -10.71
C GLU A 190 4.42 19.35 -11.36
N THR A 191 4.24 18.33 -12.22
CA THR A 191 2.97 18.08 -12.90
C THR A 191 1.85 17.81 -11.89
N LEU A 192 2.10 16.96 -10.89
CA LEU A 192 1.10 16.65 -9.86
C LEU A 192 0.78 17.88 -9.01
N GLY A 193 1.79 18.67 -8.64
CA GLY A 193 1.59 19.90 -7.90
C GLY A 193 0.73 20.91 -8.66
N MET A 194 0.95 21.07 -9.96
CA MET A 194 0.16 21.95 -10.81
C MET A 194 -1.28 21.46 -10.99
N GLU A 195 -1.54 20.16 -10.93
CA GLU A 195 -2.88 19.59 -10.98
C GLU A 195 -3.67 19.75 -9.66
N ILE A 196 -2.94 19.80 -8.53
CA ILE A 196 -3.53 19.85 -7.18
C ILE A 196 -3.69 21.31 -6.70
N CYS A 197 -2.67 22.13 -6.91
CA CYS A 197 -2.63 23.50 -6.42
C CYS A 197 -3.29 24.47 -7.40
N LEU A 198 -3.85 25.55 -6.85
CA LEU A 198 -4.37 26.62 -7.69
C LEU A 198 -3.23 27.32 -8.48
N PRO A 199 -3.50 27.81 -9.71
CA PRO A 199 -2.49 28.45 -10.55
C PRO A 199 -2.17 29.89 -10.09
N VAL A 200 -1.70 30.02 -8.84
CA VAL A 200 -1.31 31.32 -8.27
C VAL A 200 0.20 31.32 -7.96
N PRO A 201 0.88 32.48 -8.00
CA PRO A 201 2.34 32.55 -7.82
C PRO A 201 2.85 31.87 -6.57
N LYS A 202 2.20 32.08 -5.42
CA LYS A 202 2.56 31.46 -4.14
C LYS A 202 2.62 29.91 -4.21
N HIS A 203 1.66 29.30 -4.93
CA HIS A 203 1.64 27.84 -5.09
C HIS A 203 2.75 27.37 -6.04
N ARG A 204 3.05 28.15 -7.06
CA ARG A 204 4.18 27.86 -7.95
C ARG A 204 5.51 27.89 -7.20
N GLU A 205 5.73 28.90 -6.38
CA GLU A 205 6.93 29.00 -5.52
C GLU A 205 7.03 27.78 -4.57
N PHE A 206 5.91 27.34 -3.97
CA PHE A 206 5.87 26.15 -3.14
C PHE A 206 6.26 24.89 -3.93
N ILE A 207 5.67 24.67 -5.11
CA ILE A 207 5.95 23.50 -5.95
C ILE A 207 7.44 23.47 -6.31
N ASP A 208 8.00 24.61 -6.71
CA ASP A 208 9.40 24.72 -7.09
C ASP A 208 10.36 24.49 -5.90
N ALA A 209 9.98 24.94 -4.70
CA ALA A 209 10.79 24.75 -3.48
C ALA A 209 10.72 23.32 -2.91
N HIS A 210 9.66 22.55 -3.20
CA HIS A 210 9.41 21.24 -2.61
C HIS A 210 9.37 20.13 -3.66
N ARG A 211 10.16 20.25 -4.71
CA ARG A 211 10.30 19.19 -5.71
C ARG A 211 10.86 17.92 -5.08
N TYR A 212 10.31 16.80 -5.45
CA TYR A 212 10.79 15.48 -5.05
C TYR A 212 10.93 14.55 -6.25
N ASP A 213 11.81 13.57 -6.13
CA ASP A 213 11.92 12.51 -7.13
C ASP A 213 10.89 11.43 -6.84
N HIS A 214 9.85 11.32 -7.66
CA HIS A 214 8.82 10.28 -7.56
C HIS A 214 9.40 8.87 -7.72
N ARG A 215 10.55 8.72 -8.39
CA ARG A 215 11.23 7.43 -8.54
C ARG A 215 11.88 6.92 -7.25
N ALA A 216 11.93 7.75 -6.21
CA ALA A 216 12.37 7.32 -4.88
C ALA A 216 11.21 6.75 -4.03
N ILE A 217 9.95 6.90 -4.45
CA ILE A 217 8.79 6.48 -3.66
C ILE A 217 8.53 5.00 -3.87
N THR A 218 8.75 4.18 -2.85
CA THR A 218 8.56 2.74 -2.87
C THR A 218 7.23 2.36 -2.24
N THR A 219 6.48 1.49 -2.92
CA THR A 219 5.11 1.12 -2.52
C THR A 219 5.01 -0.36 -2.20
N LEU A 220 4.43 -0.68 -1.04
CA LEU A 220 3.96 -2.01 -0.68
C LEU A 220 2.45 -2.09 -0.84
N LEU A 221 1.97 -3.05 -1.64
CA LEU A 221 0.57 -3.39 -1.78
C LEU A 221 0.31 -4.74 -1.09
N LEU A 222 -0.55 -4.75 -0.10
CA LEU A 222 -0.92 -5.94 0.65
C LEU A 222 -2.23 -6.51 0.10
N VAL A 223 -2.16 -7.70 -0.44
CA VAL A 223 -3.29 -8.39 -1.07
C VAL A 223 -3.67 -9.60 -0.25
N THR A 224 -4.92 -9.67 0.17
CA THR A 224 -5.46 -10.85 0.85
C THR A 224 -5.81 -11.91 -0.17
N THR A 225 -5.53 -13.17 0.12
CA THR A 225 -5.85 -14.32 -0.72
C THR A 225 -6.70 -15.32 0.06
N GLU A 226 -7.39 -16.19 -0.67
CA GLU A 226 -8.15 -17.30 -0.07
C GLU A 226 -7.22 -18.46 0.29
N GLU A 227 -6.14 -18.63 -0.45
CA GLU A 227 -5.13 -19.66 -0.19
C GLU A 227 -4.40 -19.36 1.11
N THR A 228 -4.37 -20.35 2.01
CA THR A 228 -3.70 -20.27 3.30
C THR A 228 -2.33 -20.93 3.30
N ARG A 229 -2.12 -21.93 2.43
CA ARG A 229 -0.85 -22.65 2.32
C ARG A 229 0.10 -21.95 1.36
N LEU A 230 1.37 -21.91 1.71
CA LEU A 230 2.39 -21.31 0.85
C LEU A 230 2.50 -22.05 -0.48
N GLU A 231 2.42 -23.37 -0.47
CA GLU A 231 2.47 -24.22 -1.67
C GLU A 231 1.39 -23.83 -2.69
N ASP A 232 0.15 -23.59 -2.22
CA ASP A 232 -0.96 -23.19 -3.08
C ASP A 232 -0.74 -21.79 -3.68
N LEU A 233 -0.18 -20.87 -2.87
CA LEU A 233 0.19 -19.53 -3.33
C LEU A 233 1.30 -19.55 -4.40
N LEU A 234 2.30 -20.44 -4.24
CA LEU A 234 3.40 -20.58 -5.20
C LEU A 234 2.95 -21.28 -6.50
N ALA A 235 2.02 -22.24 -6.39
CA ALA A 235 1.44 -22.92 -7.54
C ALA A 235 0.48 -22.04 -8.35
N ARG A 236 -0.09 -21.02 -7.73
CA ARG A 236 -1.02 -20.09 -8.37
C ARG A 236 -0.29 -19.33 -9.48
N LYS A 237 -0.81 -19.42 -10.69
CA LYS A 237 -0.44 -18.46 -11.73
C LYS A 237 -0.90 -17.09 -11.23
N VAL A 238 0.04 -16.17 -11.09
CA VAL A 238 -0.22 -14.80 -10.63
C VAL A 238 -1.10 -14.09 -11.67
N ALA A 239 -2.38 -14.45 -11.68
CA ALA A 239 -3.39 -13.86 -12.55
C ALA A 239 -3.86 -12.53 -11.93
N MET A 240 -2.92 -11.59 -11.72
CA MET A 240 -3.24 -10.26 -11.20
C MET A 240 -3.29 -9.20 -12.29
N GLY A 241 -3.64 -9.59 -13.48
CA GLY A 241 -3.68 -8.66 -14.60
C GLY A 241 -2.38 -7.85 -14.67
N ASP A 242 -2.51 -6.57 -14.91
CA ASP A 242 -1.36 -5.66 -15.05
C ASP A 242 -0.55 -5.45 -13.75
N LEU A 243 -1.13 -5.68 -12.56
CA LEU A 243 -0.41 -5.51 -11.29
C LEU A 243 0.72 -6.52 -11.13
N GLY A 244 0.47 -7.80 -11.45
CA GLY A 244 1.52 -8.83 -11.44
C GLY A 244 2.61 -8.55 -12.45
N ALA A 245 2.27 -7.95 -13.59
CA ALA A 245 3.22 -7.49 -14.58
C ALA A 245 3.97 -6.23 -14.12
N THR A 246 3.28 -5.29 -13.50
CA THR A 246 3.83 -4.01 -13.04
C THR A 246 4.71 -4.18 -11.80
N ALA A 247 4.35 -5.08 -10.87
CA ALA A 247 5.12 -5.32 -9.66
C ALA A 247 6.56 -5.72 -9.97
N ASN A 248 7.50 -5.03 -9.37
CA ASN A 248 8.92 -5.36 -9.42
C ASN A 248 9.22 -6.57 -8.53
N THR A 249 8.61 -6.58 -7.34
CA THR A 249 8.80 -7.62 -6.33
C THR A 249 7.46 -8.23 -5.96
N ILE A 250 7.44 -9.55 -5.78
CA ILE A 250 6.29 -10.30 -5.29
C ILE A 250 6.75 -11.19 -4.15
N ILE A 251 6.08 -11.06 -3.00
CA ILE A 251 6.34 -11.84 -1.79
C ILE A 251 5.07 -12.64 -1.46
N ALA A 252 5.21 -13.95 -1.27
CA ALA A 252 4.14 -14.82 -0.80
C ALA A 252 4.33 -15.11 0.70
N MET A 253 3.24 -14.95 1.46
CA MET A 253 3.18 -15.28 2.88
C MET A 253 2.08 -16.31 3.11
N GLY A 254 2.47 -17.51 3.50
CA GLY A 254 1.55 -18.64 3.70
C GLY A 254 1.88 -19.42 4.97
N SER A 255 1.19 -20.54 5.14
CA SER A 255 1.44 -21.47 6.23
C SER A 255 1.75 -22.86 5.69
N GLU A 256 2.52 -23.62 6.47
CA GLU A 256 2.81 -25.02 6.18
C GLU A 256 2.70 -25.87 7.44
N ARG A 257 2.34 -27.13 7.27
CA ARG A 257 2.36 -28.09 8.37
C ARG A 257 3.76 -28.69 8.51
N VAL A 258 4.39 -28.44 9.65
CA VAL A 258 5.71 -28.99 10.00
C VAL A 258 5.52 -29.91 11.20
N GLY A 259 5.40 -31.21 10.92
CA GLY A 259 5.06 -32.20 11.94
C GLY A 259 3.67 -31.97 12.56
N HIS A 260 3.64 -31.62 13.84
CA HIS A 260 2.41 -31.37 14.61
C HIS A 260 2.07 -29.87 14.76
N ARG A 261 2.85 -28.98 14.17
CA ARG A 261 2.59 -27.54 14.22
C ARG A 261 2.31 -26.96 12.85
N VAL A 262 1.65 -25.82 12.82
CA VAL A 262 1.55 -24.97 11.64
C VAL A 262 2.59 -23.86 11.78
N ALA A 263 3.49 -23.78 10.80
CA ALA A 263 4.50 -22.74 10.71
C ALA A 263 4.09 -21.72 9.67
N ARG A 264 4.42 -20.45 9.90
CA ARG A 264 4.25 -19.40 8.89
C ARG A 264 5.51 -19.31 8.06
N MET A 265 5.34 -19.28 6.76
CA MET A 265 6.43 -19.29 5.78
C MET A 265 6.30 -18.10 4.82
N LEU A 266 7.44 -17.60 4.37
CA LEU A 266 7.56 -16.54 3.40
C LEU A 266 8.50 -16.97 2.28
N SER A 267 8.16 -16.62 1.04
CA SER A 267 9.01 -16.81 -0.15
C SER A 267 8.95 -15.59 -1.06
N ILE A 268 10.05 -15.33 -1.76
CA ILE A 268 10.13 -14.31 -2.78
C ILE A 268 9.82 -14.97 -4.12
N VAL A 269 8.66 -14.64 -4.69
CA VAL A 269 8.18 -15.23 -5.96
C VAL A 269 8.81 -14.54 -7.17
N LYS A 270 9.13 -13.25 -7.03
CA LYS A 270 9.64 -12.41 -8.10
C LYS A 270 10.44 -11.25 -7.51
N HIS A 271 11.59 -10.97 -8.10
CA HIS A 271 12.36 -9.77 -7.80
C HIS A 271 13.17 -9.34 -9.02
N ARG A 272 12.67 -8.40 -9.80
CA ARG A 272 13.31 -7.95 -11.04
C ARG A 272 14.53 -7.08 -10.76
N GLY A 273 15.56 -7.24 -11.58
CA GLY A 273 16.74 -6.37 -11.55
C GLY A 273 17.67 -6.58 -10.35
N SER A 274 17.53 -7.72 -9.64
CA SER A 274 18.38 -8.10 -8.53
C SER A 274 18.48 -9.62 -8.42
N ALA A 275 19.55 -10.08 -7.82
CA ALA A 275 19.59 -11.44 -7.28
C ALA A 275 18.55 -11.56 -6.15
N MET A 276 17.90 -12.69 -6.07
CA MET A 276 17.01 -13.06 -4.97
C MET A 276 17.34 -14.47 -4.49
N SER A 277 16.99 -14.77 -3.26
CA SER A 277 17.07 -16.13 -2.72
C SER A 277 15.80 -16.90 -3.07
N ASP A 278 15.95 -18.17 -3.44
CA ASP A 278 14.85 -19.12 -3.62
C ASP A 278 14.44 -19.79 -2.30
N GLU A 279 15.00 -19.33 -1.18
CA GLU A 279 14.76 -19.90 0.14
C GLU A 279 13.35 -19.62 0.63
N ILE A 280 12.69 -20.65 1.18
CA ILE A 280 11.46 -20.50 1.96
C ILE A 280 11.86 -20.31 3.42
N VAL A 281 11.45 -19.20 4.01
CA VAL A 281 11.86 -18.82 5.35
C VAL A 281 10.69 -18.87 6.32
N GLU A 282 10.88 -19.55 7.46
CA GLU A 282 9.92 -19.50 8.57
C GLU A 282 9.95 -18.11 9.22
N TYR A 283 8.79 -17.63 9.63
CA TYR A 283 8.68 -16.42 10.43
C TYR A 283 7.64 -16.56 11.55
N ARG A 284 7.77 -15.71 12.55
CA ARG A 284 6.85 -15.63 13.70
C ARG A 284 6.35 -14.20 13.86
N ILE A 285 5.10 -14.09 14.30
CA ILE A 285 4.54 -12.85 14.78
C ILE A 285 4.67 -12.86 16.30
N THR A 286 5.45 -11.95 16.83
CA THR A 286 5.72 -11.80 18.27
C THR A 286 5.06 -10.53 18.80
N ALA A 287 5.18 -10.29 20.10
CA ALA A 287 4.75 -9.02 20.71
C ALA A 287 5.47 -7.81 20.08
N ASP A 288 6.72 -8.01 19.65
CA ASP A 288 7.60 -6.98 19.08
C ASP A 288 7.53 -6.88 17.55
N GLY A 289 6.65 -7.65 16.91
CA GLY A 289 6.44 -7.63 15.46
C GLY A 289 6.78 -8.94 14.75
N LEU A 290 7.11 -8.82 13.47
CA LEU A 290 7.42 -9.95 12.60
C LEU A 290 8.92 -10.24 12.64
N VAL A 291 9.27 -11.50 12.92
CA VAL A 291 10.65 -11.98 13.02
C VAL A 291 10.84 -13.17 12.08
N LEU A 292 11.77 -13.07 11.12
CA LEU A 292 12.17 -14.18 10.27
C LEU A 292 13.17 -15.06 11.05
N THR A 293 12.86 -16.36 11.10
CA THR A 293 13.68 -17.39 11.79
C THR A 293 14.35 -18.29 10.77
N GLY A 294 15.55 -18.74 11.05
CA GLY A 294 16.31 -19.63 10.19
C GLY A 294 17.72 -19.17 10.01
#